data_6437ab073d3dffeae20957b96743a23b
#
_entry.id   6437ab073d3dffeae20957b96743a23b
#
_cell.length_a   1.000
_cell.length_b   1.000
_cell.length_c   1.000
_cell.angle_alpha   90.00
_cell.angle_beta   90.00
_cell.angle_gamma   90.00
#
_symmetry.space_group_name_H-M   'P 1'
#
loop_
_entity.id
_entity.type
_entity.pdbx_description
1 polymer ?
#
loop_
_entity_poly.entity_id
_entity_poly.type
_entity_poly.pdbx_seq_one_letter_code
_entity_poly.pdbx_strand_id
1 'polypeptide(L)'
;MFEAGLRLGDTLTNDELRTLFKCGNMGGMRRSRQTGTLVIISDDTKSLYKDEWKNGILHYTGMGKLGDQSLEGNQNGTLYYSDSNGIEVHLFEVMERAVYTYRGIVQLADEPYQSLQADEEGQLRRVWIFPLKPVRELDEPEDRALSQLSSRELERRSKISRRERRPKTVETTVYYRDPYLKELIKRIAEGKCQFCGADAPFLDRNHEPYLEEHHIKRLADGGTDTIDNIVAICPNCHRRMHVLNREEDILKLRFIAEK
;
A
#
# COMPACT_ATOMS: atom_id res chain seq x y z
N MET A 1 -13.25 11.35 17.08
CA MET A 1 -12.07 10.74 16.46
C MET A 1 -10.86 11.30 17.18
N PHE A 2 -9.94 10.45 17.61
CA PHE A 2 -8.73 10.88 18.33
C PHE A 2 -7.66 11.35 17.32
N GLU A 3 -7.20 12.59 17.48
CA GLU A 3 -6.12 13.13 16.63
C GLU A 3 -4.78 12.93 17.31
N ALA A 4 -4.04 11.91 16.89
CA ALA A 4 -2.70 11.62 17.41
C ALA A 4 -1.65 12.65 16.97
N GLY A 5 -1.94 13.48 15.97
CA GLY A 5 -0.96 14.41 15.38
C GLY A 5 0.24 13.73 14.72
N LEU A 6 0.19 12.39 14.54
CA LEU A 6 1.25 11.58 13.95
C LEU A 6 1.03 11.39 12.45
N ARG A 7 2.14 11.33 11.73
CA ARG A 7 2.20 10.95 10.32
C ARG A 7 2.73 9.53 10.20
N LEU A 8 2.31 8.86 9.15
CA LEU A 8 2.84 7.53 8.82
C LEU A 8 4.37 7.57 8.76
N GLY A 9 5.00 6.65 9.48
CA GLY A 9 6.44 6.57 9.58
C GLY A 9 7.07 7.40 10.68
N ASP A 10 6.32 8.22 11.42
CA ASP A 10 6.84 8.89 12.62
C ASP A 10 7.24 7.84 13.66
N THR A 11 8.32 8.13 14.38
CA THR A 11 8.86 7.24 15.41
C THR A 11 8.74 7.84 16.79
N LEU A 12 8.31 7.03 17.73
CA LEU A 12 8.17 7.39 19.14
C LEU A 12 8.98 6.42 20.00
N THR A 13 9.41 6.92 21.16
CA THR A 13 9.81 6.08 22.28
C THR A 13 8.57 5.50 22.98
N ASN A 14 8.75 4.50 23.83
CA ASN A 14 7.67 3.93 24.62
C ASN A 14 6.95 4.95 25.52
N ASP A 15 7.71 5.89 26.10
CA ASP A 15 7.18 6.92 26.99
C ASP A 15 6.39 8.00 26.23
N GLU A 16 6.87 8.40 25.06
CA GLU A 16 6.13 9.31 24.18
C GLU A 16 4.82 8.68 23.70
N LEU A 17 4.84 7.41 23.27
CA LEU A 17 3.66 6.67 22.87
C LEU A 17 2.65 6.58 24.02
N ARG A 18 3.11 6.18 25.22
CA ARG A 18 2.29 6.11 26.43
C ARG A 18 1.64 7.47 26.77
N THR A 19 2.41 8.53 26.70
CA THR A 19 1.97 9.89 27.05
C THR A 19 0.93 10.40 26.04
N LEU A 20 1.20 10.21 24.74
CA LEU A 20 0.33 10.65 23.65
C LEU A 20 -1.01 9.92 23.66
N PHE A 21 -0.98 8.59 23.71
CA PHE A 21 -2.19 7.76 23.68
C PHE A 21 -2.84 7.54 25.04
N LYS A 22 -2.22 8.02 26.13
CA LYS A 22 -2.67 7.81 27.52
C LYS A 22 -3.01 6.34 27.81
N CYS A 23 -2.15 5.44 27.34
CA CYS A 23 -2.27 4.00 27.47
C CYS A 23 -1.20 3.39 28.39
N GLY A 24 -1.27 2.09 28.64
CA GLY A 24 -0.23 1.36 29.37
C GLY A 24 1.14 1.38 28.63
N ASN A 25 2.20 1.10 29.37
CA ASN A 25 3.57 1.08 28.83
C ASN A 25 4.06 -0.34 28.46
N MET A 26 3.24 -1.36 28.63
CA MET A 26 3.59 -2.76 28.39
C MET A 26 2.53 -3.48 27.56
N GLY A 27 2.94 -4.56 26.90
CA GLY A 27 2.08 -5.40 26.06
C GLY A 27 1.96 -4.93 24.62
N GLY A 28 1.54 -5.85 23.76
CA GLY A 28 1.31 -5.61 22.33
C GLY A 28 -0.03 -4.91 22.04
N MET A 29 -1.00 -5.00 22.96
CA MET A 29 -2.31 -4.35 22.86
C MET A 29 -2.53 -3.44 24.06
N ARG A 30 -2.72 -2.14 23.84
CA ARG A 30 -2.79 -1.12 24.88
C ARG A 30 -4.04 -0.27 24.71
N ARG A 31 -5.06 -0.57 25.50
CA ARG A 31 -6.33 0.16 25.50
C ARG A 31 -6.22 1.45 26.29
N SER A 32 -6.69 2.55 25.70
CA SER A 32 -6.92 3.82 26.39
C SER A 32 -8.40 4.15 26.43
N ARG A 33 -8.97 4.29 27.64
CA ARG A 33 -10.35 4.74 27.83
C ARG A 33 -10.48 6.26 27.66
N GLN A 34 -9.39 7.00 27.89
CA GLN A 34 -9.39 8.48 27.82
C GLN A 34 -9.43 8.95 26.36
N THR A 35 -8.68 8.32 25.46
CA THR A 35 -8.62 8.68 24.05
C THR A 35 -9.60 7.91 23.19
N GLY A 36 -10.23 6.85 23.71
CA GLY A 36 -11.12 5.98 22.92
C GLY A 36 -10.34 5.08 21.94
N THR A 37 -9.05 4.83 22.18
CA THR A 37 -8.18 4.13 21.23
C THR A 37 -7.69 2.78 21.75
N LEU A 38 -7.32 1.91 20.83
CA LEU A 38 -6.51 0.71 21.07
C LEU A 38 -5.22 0.85 20.27
N VAL A 39 -4.10 0.94 20.97
CA VAL A 39 -2.77 0.85 20.33
C VAL A 39 -2.41 -0.62 20.23
N ILE A 40 -2.03 -1.07 19.03
CA ILE A 40 -1.46 -2.39 18.78
C ILE A 40 -0.03 -2.26 18.29
N ILE A 41 0.82 -3.18 18.73
CA ILE A 41 2.26 -3.15 18.46
C ILE A 41 2.66 -4.49 17.88
N SER A 42 3.08 -4.48 16.62
CA SER A 42 3.74 -5.60 15.97
C SER A 42 5.25 -5.46 16.18
N ASP A 43 5.85 -6.40 16.90
CA ASP A 43 7.22 -6.31 17.39
C ASP A 43 8.08 -7.44 16.82
N ASP A 44 8.75 -7.16 15.69
CA ASP A 44 9.62 -8.10 14.99
C ASP A 44 10.90 -8.46 15.78
N THR A 45 11.19 -7.72 16.85
CA THR A 45 12.33 -8.04 17.73
C THR A 45 12.05 -9.17 18.73
N LYS A 46 10.78 -9.63 18.78
CA LYS A 46 10.30 -10.70 19.65
C LYS A 46 9.77 -11.88 18.84
N SER A 47 10.09 -13.08 19.27
CA SER A 47 9.73 -14.32 18.56
C SER A 47 8.42 -14.96 18.99
N LEU A 48 7.78 -14.49 20.08
CA LEU A 48 6.59 -15.15 20.63
C LEU A 48 5.35 -15.04 19.74
N TYR A 49 5.16 -13.87 19.13
CA TYR A 49 4.01 -13.60 18.26
C TYR A 49 4.50 -13.55 16.81
N LYS A 50 3.81 -14.29 15.92
CA LYS A 50 4.16 -14.37 14.51
C LYS A 50 3.21 -13.49 13.71
N ASP A 51 3.42 -12.18 13.81
CA ASP A 51 2.69 -11.23 12.97
C ASP A 51 3.28 -11.27 11.56
N GLU A 52 2.43 -11.26 10.54
CA GLU A 52 2.88 -11.40 9.17
C GLU A 52 2.05 -10.52 8.21
N TRP A 53 2.75 -9.78 7.36
CA TRP A 53 2.11 -9.06 6.28
C TRP A 53 1.92 -9.95 5.05
N LYS A 54 0.66 -10.10 4.60
CA LYS A 54 0.29 -10.79 3.36
C LYS A 54 -0.64 -9.92 2.55
N ASN A 55 -0.28 -9.62 1.30
CA ASN A 55 -1.11 -8.85 0.36
C ASN A 55 -1.66 -7.52 0.94
N GLY A 56 -0.84 -6.80 1.72
CA GLY A 56 -1.25 -5.54 2.34
C GLY A 56 -2.13 -5.68 3.59
N ILE A 57 -2.37 -6.90 4.07
CA ILE A 57 -3.08 -7.22 5.29
C ILE A 57 -2.08 -7.73 6.33
N LEU A 58 -2.10 -7.14 7.53
CA LEU A 58 -1.34 -7.63 8.66
C LEU A 58 -2.14 -8.72 9.38
N HIS A 59 -1.64 -9.94 9.39
CA HIS A 59 -2.16 -11.03 10.21
C HIS A 59 -1.57 -10.91 11.62
N TYR A 60 -2.25 -10.11 12.46
CA TYR A 60 -1.79 -9.77 13.80
C TYR A 60 -2.19 -10.84 14.81
N THR A 61 -1.24 -11.35 15.60
CA THR A 61 -1.48 -12.35 16.63
C THR A 61 -1.99 -11.71 17.93
N GLY A 62 -3.11 -12.18 18.42
CA GLY A 62 -3.72 -11.70 19.65
C GLY A 62 -2.84 -11.85 20.89
N MET A 63 -3.23 -11.15 21.96
CA MET A 63 -2.50 -11.19 23.23
C MET A 63 -2.79 -12.46 24.03
N GLY A 64 -1.84 -12.84 24.85
CA GLY A 64 -1.85 -14.01 25.74
C GLY A 64 -0.55 -14.77 25.56
N LYS A 65 0.14 -15.13 26.63
CA LYS A 65 1.49 -15.71 26.59
C LYS A 65 1.47 -17.23 26.77
N LEU A 66 0.57 -17.74 27.57
CA LEU A 66 0.43 -19.15 27.91
C LEU A 66 -0.98 -19.66 27.62
N GLY A 67 -1.07 -20.90 27.15
CA GLY A 67 -2.33 -21.57 26.84
C GLY A 67 -3.15 -20.91 25.74
N ASP A 68 -4.37 -21.42 25.52
CA ASP A 68 -5.29 -20.92 24.50
C ASP A 68 -5.68 -19.46 24.76
N GLN A 69 -5.69 -18.63 23.71
CA GLN A 69 -6.13 -17.24 23.81
C GLN A 69 -7.65 -17.13 23.88
N SER A 70 -8.15 -16.20 24.71
CA SER A 70 -9.57 -15.88 24.84
C SER A 70 -9.89 -14.51 24.24
N LEU A 71 -11.15 -14.32 23.86
CA LEU A 71 -11.72 -12.99 23.54
C LEU A 71 -12.29 -12.30 24.77
N GLU A 72 -12.52 -13.04 25.85
CA GLU A 72 -13.18 -12.53 27.06
C GLU A 72 -12.18 -11.85 27.99
N GLY A 73 -12.59 -10.71 28.56
CA GLY A 73 -11.87 -10.01 29.62
C GLY A 73 -10.54 -9.36 29.23
N ASN A 74 -10.20 -9.30 27.96
CA ASN A 74 -8.93 -8.77 27.47
C ASN A 74 -9.06 -7.94 26.18
N GLN A 75 -7.93 -7.48 25.63
CA GLN A 75 -7.93 -6.61 24.45
C GLN A 75 -8.18 -7.39 23.13
N ASN A 76 -8.09 -8.71 23.11
CA ASN A 76 -8.51 -9.51 21.96
C ASN A 76 -9.98 -9.26 21.65
N GLY A 77 -10.85 -9.27 22.66
CA GLY A 77 -12.27 -8.93 22.49
C GLY A 77 -12.46 -7.47 22.05
N THR A 78 -11.65 -6.54 22.58
CA THR A 78 -11.71 -5.14 22.14
C THR A 78 -11.41 -5.00 20.65
N LEU A 79 -10.38 -5.69 20.13
CA LEU A 79 -10.02 -5.68 18.73
C LEU A 79 -11.02 -6.45 17.86
N TYR A 80 -11.54 -7.59 18.37
CA TYR A 80 -12.54 -8.40 17.67
C TYR A 80 -13.81 -7.60 17.33
N TYR A 81 -14.25 -6.76 18.25
CA TYR A 81 -15.44 -5.93 18.08
C TYR A 81 -15.14 -4.48 17.66
N SER A 82 -13.93 -4.19 17.16
CA SER A 82 -13.51 -2.83 16.83
C SER A 82 -14.39 -2.15 15.77
N ASP A 83 -14.96 -2.89 14.84
CA ASP A 83 -15.86 -2.36 13.82
C ASP A 83 -17.20 -1.84 14.40
N SER A 84 -17.58 -2.27 15.60
CA SER A 84 -18.88 -1.94 16.20
C SER A 84 -18.80 -1.21 17.54
N ASN A 85 -17.65 -1.23 18.23
CA ASN A 85 -17.49 -0.68 19.57
C ASN A 85 -17.00 0.79 19.58
N GLY A 86 -16.81 1.40 18.41
CA GLY A 86 -16.37 2.80 18.25
C GLY A 86 -14.93 3.06 18.67
N ILE A 87 -14.09 2.03 18.78
CA ILE A 87 -12.70 2.13 19.20
C ILE A 87 -11.81 2.28 17.97
N GLU A 88 -10.99 3.32 17.96
CA GLU A 88 -10.01 3.57 16.91
C GLU A 88 -8.74 2.75 17.20
N VAL A 89 -8.29 1.95 16.22
CA VAL A 89 -7.14 1.06 16.37
C VAL A 89 -5.92 1.65 15.67
N HIS A 90 -4.86 1.94 16.41
CA HIS A 90 -3.61 2.51 15.91
C HIS A 90 -2.50 1.48 15.90
N LEU A 91 -1.87 1.26 14.74
CA LEU A 91 -0.78 0.31 14.55
C LEU A 91 0.58 0.99 14.70
N PHE A 92 1.44 0.35 15.48
CA PHE A 92 2.88 0.61 15.54
C PHE A 92 3.66 -0.65 15.22
N GLU A 93 4.77 -0.50 14.51
CA GLU A 93 5.75 -1.57 14.29
C GLU A 93 7.06 -1.24 15.02
N VAL A 94 7.67 -2.29 15.60
CA VAL A 94 8.97 -2.22 16.24
C VAL A 94 9.93 -3.13 15.48
N MET A 95 10.75 -2.53 14.61
CA MET A 95 11.79 -3.21 13.84
C MET A 95 13.16 -3.08 14.52
N GLU A 96 13.33 -2.07 15.35
CA GLU A 96 14.49 -1.80 16.17
C GLU A 96 14.05 -1.58 17.61
N ARG A 97 14.80 -2.13 18.56
CA ARG A 97 14.44 -2.09 19.97
C ARG A 97 14.16 -0.66 20.45
N ALA A 98 13.03 -0.48 21.11
CA ALA A 98 12.54 0.78 21.68
C ALA A 98 12.18 1.87 20.66
N VAL A 99 12.13 1.58 19.35
CA VAL A 99 11.69 2.49 18.30
C VAL A 99 10.32 2.05 17.78
N TYR A 100 9.28 2.80 18.12
CA TYR A 100 7.89 2.53 17.74
C TYR A 100 7.54 3.36 16.50
N THR A 101 7.43 2.72 15.37
CA THR A 101 7.08 3.38 14.09
C THR A 101 5.59 3.36 13.86
N TYR A 102 4.97 4.53 13.73
CA TYR A 102 3.53 4.66 13.48
C TYR A 102 3.17 4.21 12.06
N ARG A 103 2.19 3.32 11.95
CA ARG A 103 1.68 2.77 10.68
C ARG A 103 0.27 3.23 10.33
N GLY A 104 -0.33 4.06 11.17
CA GLY A 104 -1.66 4.60 10.94
C GLY A 104 -2.76 3.88 11.68
N ILE A 105 -3.99 4.26 11.34
CA ILE A 105 -5.21 3.60 11.82
C ILE A 105 -5.45 2.36 10.97
N VAL A 106 -5.82 1.26 11.63
CA VAL A 106 -6.14 0.00 10.97
C VAL A 106 -7.54 -0.46 11.37
N GLN A 107 -8.15 -1.28 10.50
CA GLN A 107 -9.44 -1.92 10.74
C GLN A 107 -9.37 -3.40 10.36
N LEU A 108 -10.32 -4.19 10.82
CA LEU A 108 -10.47 -5.56 10.38
C LEU A 108 -10.68 -5.61 8.85
N ALA A 109 -9.91 -6.45 8.18
CA ALA A 109 -10.04 -6.69 6.74
C ALA A 109 -10.97 -7.87 6.45
N ASP A 110 -11.06 -8.80 7.42
CA ASP A 110 -11.85 -10.01 7.36
C ASP A 110 -12.13 -10.49 8.80
N GLU A 111 -12.96 -11.54 8.97
CA GLU A 111 -13.25 -12.12 10.27
C GLU A 111 -11.99 -12.69 10.93
N PRO A 112 -11.72 -12.36 12.21
CA PRO A 112 -10.64 -12.98 12.97
C PRO A 112 -10.81 -14.50 13.06
N TYR A 113 -9.69 -15.21 12.96
CA TYR A 113 -9.69 -16.66 12.94
C TYR A 113 -8.68 -17.24 13.94
N GLN A 114 -8.80 -18.53 14.24
CA GLN A 114 -7.88 -19.23 15.12
C GLN A 114 -6.78 -19.97 14.34
N SER A 115 -5.58 -19.97 14.89
CA SER A 115 -4.42 -20.69 14.38
C SER A 115 -3.67 -21.38 15.54
N LEU A 116 -2.79 -22.32 15.22
CA LEU A 116 -1.92 -22.97 16.20
C LEU A 116 -0.54 -22.31 16.20
N GLN A 117 -0.09 -21.86 17.36
CA GLN A 117 1.25 -21.33 17.59
C GLN A 117 1.80 -21.86 18.92
N ALA A 118 3.14 -21.91 19.04
CA ALA A 118 3.77 -22.23 20.31
C ALA A 118 3.63 -21.05 21.30
N ASP A 119 3.45 -21.36 22.57
CA ASP A 119 3.47 -20.40 23.66
C ASP A 119 4.91 -20.14 24.19
N GLU A 120 5.08 -19.36 25.29
CA GLU A 120 6.40 -19.08 25.89
C GLU A 120 7.11 -20.36 26.38
N GLU A 121 6.38 -21.43 26.68
CA GLU A 121 6.92 -22.72 27.14
C GLU A 121 7.08 -23.73 25.99
N GLY A 122 6.79 -23.31 24.76
CA GLY A 122 6.88 -24.16 23.57
C GLY A 122 5.70 -25.10 23.36
N GLN A 123 4.62 -24.98 24.17
CA GLN A 123 3.40 -25.77 24.03
C GLN A 123 2.53 -25.21 22.91
N LEU A 124 2.00 -26.10 22.06
CA LEU A 124 1.04 -25.69 21.01
C LEU A 124 -0.27 -25.25 21.64
N ARG A 125 -0.75 -24.09 21.23
CA ARG A 125 -1.99 -23.47 21.70
C ARG A 125 -2.76 -22.82 20.57
N ARG A 126 -4.04 -22.57 20.78
CA ARG A 126 -4.88 -21.79 19.86
C ARG A 126 -4.68 -20.31 20.12
N VAL A 127 -4.33 -19.57 19.08
CA VAL A 127 -4.22 -18.11 19.10
C VAL A 127 -5.24 -17.49 18.17
N TRP A 128 -5.67 -16.28 18.48
CA TRP A 128 -6.48 -15.47 17.57
C TRP A 128 -5.59 -14.69 16.62
N ILE A 129 -5.93 -14.75 15.34
CA ILE A 129 -5.30 -13.95 14.29
C ILE A 129 -6.31 -12.92 13.81
N PHE A 130 -5.90 -11.67 13.83
CA PHE A 130 -6.69 -10.52 13.39
C PHE A 130 -6.16 -10.02 12.06
N PRO A 131 -6.86 -10.25 10.93
CA PRO A 131 -6.49 -9.67 9.64
C PRO A 131 -6.79 -8.17 9.66
N LEU A 132 -5.75 -7.34 9.62
CA LEU A 132 -5.85 -5.89 9.74
C LEU A 132 -5.36 -5.21 8.46
N LYS A 133 -6.13 -4.25 7.96
CA LYS A 133 -5.74 -3.39 6.86
C LYS A 133 -5.69 -1.93 7.30
N PRO A 134 -4.81 -1.10 6.75
CA PRO A 134 -4.85 0.34 6.96
C PRO A 134 -6.21 0.92 6.54
N VAL A 135 -6.78 1.81 7.35
CA VAL A 135 -8.04 2.53 7.04
C VAL A 135 -7.83 3.48 5.86
N ARG A 136 -6.61 4.01 5.75
CA ARG A 136 -6.12 4.70 4.57
C ARG A 136 -4.90 3.94 4.09
N GLU A 137 -4.88 3.61 2.80
CA GLU A 137 -3.60 3.32 2.15
C GLU A 137 -2.64 4.44 2.55
N LEU A 138 -1.32 4.09 2.67
CA LEU A 138 -0.26 5.08 2.85
C LEU A 138 -0.57 6.24 1.91
N ASP A 139 -1.29 7.27 2.41
CA ASP A 139 -1.41 8.51 1.68
C ASP A 139 0.04 8.96 1.48
N GLU A 140 0.58 8.70 0.31
CA GLU A 140 1.64 9.57 -0.19
C GLU A 140 1.08 10.97 0.06
N PRO A 141 1.79 11.83 0.82
CA PRO A 141 1.25 13.13 1.18
C PRO A 141 0.75 13.74 -0.11
N GLU A 142 -0.54 14.13 -0.14
CA GLU A 142 -1.18 14.60 -1.36
C GLU A 142 -0.20 15.52 -2.05
N ASP A 143 0.09 15.32 -3.33
CA ASP A 143 1.04 16.12 -4.11
C ASP A 143 0.85 17.62 -3.86
N ARG A 144 -0.39 18.00 -3.54
CA ARG A 144 -0.82 19.33 -3.14
C ARG A 144 -0.25 19.77 -1.79
N ALA A 145 -0.14 18.89 -0.81
CA ALA A 145 0.46 19.19 0.49
C ALA A 145 1.98 19.28 0.39
N LEU A 146 2.61 18.45 -0.43
CA LEU A 146 4.04 18.52 -0.73
C LEU A 146 4.40 19.79 -1.51
N SER A 147 3.57 20.20 -2.47
CA SER A 147 3.82 21.40 -3.27
C SER A 147 3.80 22.71 -2.45
N GLN A 148 3.16 22.71 -1.27
CA GLN A 148 3.11 23.84 -0.35
C GLN A 148 4.33 23.91 0.59
N LEU A 149 5.14 22.87 0.67
CA LEU A 149 6.34 22.85 1.51
C LEU A 149 7.47 23.63 0.87
N SER A 150 8.24 24.37 1.69
CA SER A 150 9.46 25.00 1.22
C SER A 150 10.52 23.95 0.82
N SER A 151 11.39 24.27 -0.15
CA SER A 151 12.48 23.37 -0.57
C SER A 151 13.37 22.96 0.61
N ARG A 152 13.59 23.85 1.58
CA ARG A 152 14.35 23.57 2.81
C ARG A 152 13.67 22.51 3.69
N GLU A 153 12.35 22.57 3.83
CA GLU A 153 11.59 21.58 4.58
C GLU A 153 11.53 20.23 3.85
N LEU A 154 11.39 20.22 2.54
CA LEU A 154 11.48 19.02 1.72
C LEU A 154 12.85 18.37 1.86
N GLU A 155 13.93 19.18 1.78
CA GLU A 155 15.31 18.69 1.97
C GLU A 155 15.52 18.09 3.37
N ARG A 156 15.06 18.78 4.43
CA ARG A 156 15.12 18.29 5.80
C ARG A 156 14.42 16.95 5.95
N ARG A 157 13.20 16.81 5.44
CA ARG A 157 12.42 15.57 5.50
C ARG A 157 13.03 14.45 4.68
N SER A 158 13.56 14.75 3.48
CA SER A 158 14.24 13.74 2.65
C SER A 158 15.48 13.16 3.31
N LYS A 159 16.22 13.96 4.13
CA LYS A 159 17.39 13.49 4.89
C LYS A 159 17.00 12.59 6.06
N ILE A 160 15.85 12.84 6.69
CA ILE A 160 15.31 12.01 7.78
C ILE A 160 14.78 10.68 7.23
N SER A 161 14.26 10.67 6.01
CA SER A 161 13.70 9.51 5.32
C SER A 161 14.75 8.55 4.74
N ARG A 162 16.00 8.55 5.20
CA ARG A 162 17.04 7.57 4.82
C ARG A 162 16.79 6.17 5.40
N ARG A 163 15.56 5.69 5.31
CA ARG A 163 15.26 4.30 5.62
C ARG A 163 15.64 3.44 4.43
N GLU A 164 16.21 2.27 4.74
CA GLU A 164 16.41 1.22 3.76
C GLU A 164 15.10 1.02 2.98
N ARG A 165 15.17 1.21 1.68
CA ARG A 165 14.04 0.95 0.79
C ARG A 165 13.78 -0.54 0.83
N ARG A 166 12.76 -0.97 1.56
CA ARG A 166 12.31 -2.37 1.47
C ARG A 166 11.67 -2.57 0.11
N PRO A 167 12.03 -3.63 -0.62
CA PRO A 167 11.34 -3.95 -1.87
C PRO A 167 9.87 -4.24 -1.54
N LYS A 168 8.96 -3.52 -2.19
CA LYS A 168 7.54 -3.84 -2.17
C LYS A 168 7.31 -4.90 -3.25
N THR A 169 7.00 -6.12 -2.85
CA THR A 169 6.52 -7.13 -3.79
C THR A 169 5.09 -6.79 -4.17
N VAL A 170 4.85 -6.55 -5.43
CA VAL A 170 3.51 -6.31 -5.98
C VAL A 170 3.21 -7.49 -6.89
N GLU A 171 2.14 -8.24 -6.60
CA GLU A 171 1.62 -9.21 -7.54
C GLU A 171 0.93 -8.46 -8.68
N THR A 172 1.47 -8.61 -9.88
CA THR A 172 0.91 -7.98 -11.08
C THR A 172 0.42 -9.06 -12.00
N THR A 173 -0.83 -8.98 -12.43
CA THR A 173 -1.34 -9.79 -13.52
C THR A 173 -0.72 -9.31 -14.82
N VAL A 174 0.10 -10.13 -15.45
CA VAL A 174 0.70 -9.84 -16.75
C VAL A 174 -0.20 -10.44 -17.83
N TYR A 175 -0.75 -9.59 -18.68
CA TYR A 175 -1.49 -10.03 -19.86
C TYR A 175 -0.50 -10.38 -20.98
N TYR A 176 -0.70 -11.54 -21.60
CA TYR A 176 0.03 -11.90 -22.80
C TYR A 176 -0.36 -10.93 -23.91
N ARG A 177 0.63 -10.35 -24.59
CA ARG A 177 0.44 -9.43 -25.72
C ARG A 177 0.91 -10.10 -26.98
N ASP A 178 0.15 -9.94 -28.07
CA ASP A 178 0.53 -10.52 -29.35
C ASP A 178 1.74 -9.77 -29.95
N PRO A 179 2.91 -10.43 -30.11
CA PRO A 179 4.10 -9.79 -30.66
C PRO A 179 3.93 -9.36 -32.13
N TYR A 180 3.05 -10.03 -32.88
CA TYR A 180 2.77 -9.64 -34.26
C TYR A 180 1.96 -8.36 -34.34
N LEU A 181 0.98 -8.20 -33.44
CA LEU A 181 0.18 -6.97 -33.35
C LEU A 181 1.07 -5.78 -32.93
N LYS A 182 1.97 -6.01 -32.00
CA LYS A 182 2.97 -5.02 -31.58
C LYS A 182 3.79 -4.51 -32.75
N GLU A 183 4.38 -5.41 -33.54
CA GLU A 183 5.18 -5.06 -34.68
C GLU A 183 4.38 -4.34 -35.76
N LEU A 184 3.14 -4.81 -36.01
CA LEU A 184 2.23 -4.20 -36.99
C LEU A 184 1.92 -2.73 -36.63
N ILE A 185 1.55 -2.46 -35.39
CA ILE A 185 1.23 -1.09 -34.94
C ILE A 185 2.43 -0.16 -35.04
N LYS A 186 3.64 -0.63 -34.75
CA LYS A 186 4.85 0.16 -34.94
C LYS A 186 5.09 0.54 -36.41
N ARG A 187 4.85 -0.39 -37.34
CA ARG A 187 4.94 -0.14 -38.78
C ARG A 187 3.90 0.85 -39.26
N ILE A 188 2.65 0.74 -38.79
CA ILE A 188 1.57 1.69 -39.12
C ILE A 188 1.92 3.10 -38.61
N ALA A 189 2.58 3.21 -37.46
CA ALA A 189 2.98 4.49 -36.88
C ALA A 189 4.13 5.19 -37.65
N GLU A 190 4.89 4.46 -38.47
CA GLU A 190 6.01 4.99 -39.28
C GLU A 190 6.99 5.87 -38.47
N GLY A 191 7.27 5.48 -37.22
CA GLY A 191 8.15 6.22 -36.32
C GLY A 191 7.54 7.51 -35.74
N LYS A 192 6.26 7.78 -35.94
CA LYS A 192 5.55 8.95 -35.42
C LYS A 192 4.51 8.56 -34.37
N CYS A 193 4.43 9.35 -33.31
CA CYS A 193 3.40 9.20 -32.31
C CYS A 193 2.01 9.39 -32.92
N GLN A 194 1.17 8.36 -32.92
CA GLN A 194 -0.18 8.44 -33.51
C GLN A 194 -1.08 9.46 -32.80
N PHE A 195 -0.82 9.80 -31.54
CA PHE A 195 -1.61 10.79 -30.81
C PHE A 195 -1.20 12.24 -31.10
N CYS A 196 0.09 12.60 -30.97
CA CYS A 196 0.54 13.98 -31.13
C CYS A 196 1.20 14.27 -32.49
N GLY A 197 1.48 13.25 -33.31
CA GLY A 197 2.10 13.36 -34.61
C GLY A 197 3.60 13.65 -34.60
N ALA A 198 4.22 13.81 -33.42
CA ALA A 198 5.66 14.05 -33.32
C ALA A 198 6.45 12.78 -33.64
N ASP A 199 7.68 12.94 -34.12
CA ASP A 199 8.62 11.84 -34.28
C ASP A 199 8.89 11.14 -32.93
N ALA A 200 9.26 9.86 -33.00
CA ALA A 200 9.68 9.10 -31.82
C ALA A 200 10.83 9.83 -31.11
N PRO A 201 10.79 9.95 -29.78
CA PRO A 201 11.74 10.82 -29.05
C PRO A 201 13.18 10.32 -29.06
N PHE A 202 13.39 9.05 -29.37
CA PHE A 202 14.72 8.43 -29.49
C PHE A 202 14.61 7.11 -30.25
N LEU A 203 15.76 6.56 -30.63
CA LEU A 203 15.88 5.20 -31.18
C LEU A 203 16.19 4.21 -30.05
N ASP A 204 15.59 3.01 -30.11
CA ASP A 204 15.89 1.93 -29.17
C ASP A 204 17.28 1.30 -29.42
N ARG A 205 17.61 0.22 -28.69
CA ARG A 205 18.92 -0.47 -28.84
C ARG A 205 19.12 -1.13 -30.20
N ASN A 206 18.05 -1.32 -30.95
CA ASN A 206 18.07 -1.89 -32.29
C ASN A 206 18.07 -0.81 -33.37
N HIS A 207 18.24 0.47 -32.99
CA HIS A 207 18.14 1.66 -33.86
C HIS A 207 16.75 1.84 -34.49
N GLU A 208 15.70 1.35 -33.84
CA GLU A 208 14.30 1.51 -34.25
C GLU A 208 13.65 2.68 -33.50
N PRO A 209 12.72 3.44 -34.12
CA PRO A 209 11.97 4.49 -33.45
C PRO A 209 11.21 3.96 -32.22
N TYR A 210 11.47 4.54 -31.05
CA TYR A 210 10.85 4.10 -29.81
C TYR A 210 9.46 4.69 -29.64
N LEU A 211 8.45 3.84 -29.75
CA LEU A 211 7.06 4.12 -29.42
C LEU A 211 6.52 3.03 -28.49
N GLU A 212 5.58 3.39 -27.64
CA GLU A 212 4.93 2.48 -26.69
C GLU A 212 3.53 2.13 -27.17
N GLU A 213 3.17 0.87 -27.00
CA GLU A 213 1.82 0.38 -27.28
C GLU A 213 0.87 0.83 -26.18
N HIS A 214 -0.29 1.36 -26.59
CA HIS A 214 -1.32 1.77 -25.66
C HIS A 214 -2.68 1.17 -26.07
N HIS A 215 -3.28 0.38 -25.15
CA HIS A 215 -4.65 -0.08 -25.32
C HIS A 215 -5.63 1.03 -24.94
N ILE A 216 -6.46 1.44 -25.88
CA ILE A 216 -7.44 2.54 -25.72
C ILE A 216 -8.42 2.17 -24.60
N LYS A 217 -8.96 0.95 -24.64
CA LYS A 217 -9.62 0.30 -23.50
C LYS A 217 -8.66 -0.72 -22.91
N ARG A 218 -8.33 -0.57 -21.63
CA ARG A 218 -7.36 -1.44 -20.94
C ARG A 218 -7.80 -2.90 -20.96
N LEU A 219 -6.86 -3.82 -21.12
CA LEU A 219 -7.12 -5.27 -21.05
C LEU A 219 -7.74 -5.66 -19.70
N ALA A 220 -7.31 -5.05 -18.60
CA ALA A 220 -7.87 -5.25 -17.26
C ALA A 220 -9.35 -4.82 -17.16
N ASP A 221 -9.80 -3.90 -18.00
CA ASP A 221 -11.17 -3.39 -18.06
C ASP A 221 -12.00 -4.10 -19.14
N GLY A 222 -11.51 -5.26 -19.62
CA GLY A 222 -12.17 -6.05 -20.67
C GLY A 222 -11.96 -5.49 -22.08
N GLY A 223 -10.88 -4.75 -22.32
CA GLY A 223 -10.44 -4.40 -23.67
C GLY A 223 -9.90 -5.60 -24.43
N THR A 224 -9.89 -5.53 -25.75
CA THR A 224 -9.38 -6.55 -26.67
C THR A 224 -7.92 -6.26 -27.04
N ASP A 225 -7.13 -7.30 -27.30
CA ASP A 225 -5.79 -7.17 -27.89
C ASP A 225 -5.91 -7.25 -29.42
N THR A 226 -6.48 -6.18 -30.01
CA THR A 226 -6.83 -6.09 -31.44
C THR A 226 -6.44 -4.73 -32.00
N ILE A 227 -6.26 -4.64 -33.32
CA ILE A 227 -5.76 -3.46 -34.02
C ILE A 227 -6.64 -2.21 -33.81
N ASP A 228 -7.93 -2.38 -33.63
CA ASP A 228 -8.90 -1.33 -33.37
C ASP A 228 -8.90 -0.80 -31.93
N ASN A 229 -8.17 -1.46 -31.03
CA ASN A 229 -8.04 -1.07 -29.64
C ASN A 229 -6.61 -0.71 -29.21
N ILE A 230 -5.64 -0.69 -30.15
CA ILE A 230 -4.25 -0.44 -29.83
C ILE A 230 -3.65 0.63 -30.74
N VAL A 231 -2.78 1.47 -30.19
CA VAL A 231 -2.03 2.52 -30.90
C VAL A 231 -0.59 2.59 -30.45
N ALA A 232 0.32 3.06 -31.32
CA ALA A 232 1.70 3.36 -30.98
C ALA A 232 1.88 4.83 -30.67
N ILE A 233 2.24 5.19 -29.45
CA ILE A 233 2.37 6.57 -29.01
C ILE A 233 3.69 6.81 -28.28
N CYS A 234 4.17 8.06 -28.24
CA CYS A 234 5.38 8.37 -27.52
C CYS A 234 5.19 8.23 -26.00
N PRO A 235 6.27 8.01 -25.21
CA PRO A 235 6.21 7.82 -23.76
C PRO A 235 5.46 8.94 -23.03
N ASN A 236 5.61 10.19 -23.48
CA ASN A 236 4.92 11.33 -22.90
C ASN A 236 3.40 11.25 -23.09
N CYS A 237 2.96 10.93 -24.30
CA CYS A 237 1.52 10.73 -24.58
C CYS A 237 0.98 9.51 -23.85
N HIS A 238 1.73 8.41 -23.80
CA HIS A 238 1.35 7.21 -23.06
C HIS A 238 1.15 7.51 -21.57
N ARG A 239 2.11 8.19 -20.95
CA ARG A 239 1.97 8.61 -19.55
C ARG A 239 0.79 9.54 -19.34
N ARG A 240 0.55 10.49 -20.26
CA ARG A 240 -0.60 11.40 -20.25
C ARG A 240 -1.92 10.62 -20.21
N MET A 241 -2.08 9.57 -21.06
CA MET A 241 -3.29 8.75 -21.07
C MET A 241 -3.55 8.11 -19.71
N HIS A 242 -2.50 7.55 -19.09
CA HIS A 242 -2.64 6.90 -17.78
C HIS A 242 -2.88 7.88 -16.63
N VAL A 243 -2.36 9.10 -16.69
CA VAL A 243 -2.48 10.10 -15.60
C VAL A 243 -3.77 10.89 -15.71
N LEU A 244 -4.13 11.35 -16.91
CA LEU A 244 -5.26 12.26 -17.10
C LEU A 244 -6.55 11.52 -17.47
N ASN A 245 -6.45 10.43 -18.21
CA ASN A 245 -7.57 9.58 -18.66
C ASN A 245 -8.78 10.39 -19.18
N ARG A 246 -8.51 11.41 -20.03
CA ARG A 246 -9.54 12.33 -20.53
C ARG A 246 -10.36 11.67 -21.62
N GLU A 247 -11.68 11.86 -21.57
CA GLU A 247 -12.59 11.30 -22.58
C GLU A 247 -12.28 11.81 -23.99
N GLU A 248 -11.94 13.08 -24.14
CA GLU A 248 -11.53 13.69 -25.42
C GLU A 248 -10.29 13.02 -26.03
N ASP A 249 -9.31 12.66 -25.20
CA ASP A 249 -8.08 11.97 -25.63
C ASP A 249 -8.42 10.53 -26.07
N ILE A 250 -9.29 9.84 -25.35
CA ILE A 250 -9.77 8.48 -25.66
C ILE A 250 -10.54 8.47 -26.98
N LEU A 251 -11.45 9.41 -27.18
CA LEU A 251 -12.21 9.53 -28.43
C LEU A 251 -11.29 9.78 -29.64
N LYS A 252 -10.28 10.64 -29.47
CA LYS A 252 -9.26 10.89 -30.49
C LYS A 252 -8.50 9.61 -30.86
N LEU A 253 -8.09 8.81 -29.86
CA LEU A 253 -7.37 7.55 -30.09
C LEU A 253 -8.25 6.52 -30.81
N ARG A 254 -9.53 6.41 -30.46
CA ARG A 254 -10.48 5.52 -31.17
C ARG A 254 -10.60 5.89 -32.63
N PHE A 255 -10.79 7.17 -32.95
CA PHE A 255 -10.83 7.63 -34.31
C PHE A 255 -9.57 7.33 -35.13
N ILE A 256 -8.41 7.31 -34.47
CA ILE A 256 -7.10 6.96 -35.06
C ILE A 256 -7.04 5.45 -35.35
N ALA A 257 -7.46 4.62 -34.40
CA ALA A 257 -7.40 3.16 -34.53
C ALA A 257 -8.43 2.59 -35.55
N GLU A 258 -9.50 3.32 -35.84
CA GLU A 258 -10.51 2.93 -36.82
C GLU A 258 -10.13 3.23 -38.29
N LYS A 259 -9.03 3.92 -38.54
CA LYS A 259 -8.50 4.26 -39.87
C LYS A 259 -7.51 3.24 -40.39
#